data_703cd289a5ce92994866d6c360f2a2d3
#
_entry.id   703cd289a5ce92994866d6c360f2a2d3
#
_cell.length_a   1.000
_cell.length_b   1.000
_cell.length_c   1.000
_cell.angle_alpha   90.00
_cell.angle_beta   90.00
_cell.angle_gamma   90.00
#
_symmetry.space_group_name_H-M   'P 1'
#
loop_
_entity.id
_entity.type
_entity.pdbx_description
1 polymer ?
#
loop_
_entity_poly.entity_id
_entity_poly.type
_entity_poly.pdbx_seq_one_letter_code
_entity_poly.pdbx_strand_id
1 'polypeptide(L)'
;MSDWNTETAEWYAQKYGNYPTNRFGIDELDLSDNSTIVDIGCGTGSALRHAALKIKGGKFIGIDPVPRMVEIAIEETKEHMAINQIEFRVGSAENLPVENNIADYVLAFDSIDHWQDIEKGLLEVKRIMQLKGKFIIVKDNSVPGAKKAIADLTNKLDSIEFVIVDKQTISNDEVGFYMIIVELGK
;
A
#
# COMPACT_ATOMS: atom_id res chain seq x y z
N MET A 1 -2.36 -7.52 20.00
CA MET A 1 -2.81 -7.79 18.62
C MET A 1 -4.32 -7.91 18.68
N SER A 2 -5.07 -7.08 17.97
CA SER A 2 -6.48 -7.36 17.74
C SER A 2 -6.53 -8.66 16.94
N ASP A 3 -7.31 -9.63 17.43
CA ASP A 3 -7.47 -10.91 16.74
C ASP A 3 -8.24 -10.65 15.43
N TRP A 4 -7.50 -10.48 14.33
CA TRP A 4 -8.05 -10.43 12.99
C TRP A 4 -8.59 -11.83 12.64
N ASN A 5 -9.81 -12.11 13.08
CA ASN A 5 -10.55 -13.29 12.69
C ASN A 5 -11.39 -13.02 11.44
N THR A 6 -12.05 -14.06 10.93
CA THR A 6 -12.91 -13.96 9.74
C THR A 6 -13.97 -12.88 9.85
N GLU A 7 -14.67 -12.80 11.00
CA GLU A 7 -15.75 -11.84 11.25
C GLU A 7 -15.23 -10.39 11.25
N THR A 8 -14.07 -10.15 11.88
CA THR A 8 -13.42 -8.84 11.89
C THR A 8 -12.98 -8.43 10.48
N ALA A 9 -12.44 -9.37 9.69
CA ALA A 9 -12.03 -9.09 8.31
C ALA A 9 -13.23 -8.72 7.43
N GLU A 10 -14.34 -9.45 7.52
CA GLU A 10 -15.56 -9.17 6.76
C GLU A 10 -16.18 -7.83 7.14
N TRP A 11 -16.27 -7.54 8.44
CA TRP A 11 -16.75 -6.24 8.91
C TRP A 11 -15.88 -5.09 8.40
N TYR A 12 -14.54 -5.25 8.46
CA TYR A 12 -13.60 -4.23 7.98
C TYR A 12 -13.71 -4.03 6.48
N ALA A 13 -13.77 -5.11 5.70
CA ALA A 13 -13.94 -5.06 4.26
C ALA A 13 -15.24 -4.34 3.86
N GLN A 14 -16.35 -4.64 4.53
CA GLN A 14 -17.63 -3.97 4.27
C GLN A 14 -17.58 -2.48 4.58
N LYS A 15 -16.88 -2.09 5.65
CA LYS A 15 -16.85 -0.69 6.12
C LYS A 15 -15.78 0.16 5.42
N TYR A 16 -14.61 -0.40 5.14
CA TYR A 16 -13.43 0.32 4.67
C TYR A 16 -12.85 -0.22 3.36
N GLY A 17 -13.41 -1.28 2.79
CA GLY A 17 -12.87 -1.95 1.60
C GLY A 17 -12.68 -1.03 0.38
N ASN A 18 -13.55 -0.02 0.23
CA ASN A 18 -13.45 0.99 -0.82
C ASN A 18 -13.23 2.39 -0.22
N TYR A 19 -12.35 2.48 0.78
CA TYR A 19 -12.10 3.76 1.44
C TYR A 19 -11.50 4.78 0.47
N PRO A 20 -11.91 6.07 0.52
CA PRO A 20 -11.55 7.06 -0.50
C PRO A 20 -10.04 7.28 -0.67
N THR A 21 -9.23 7.09 0.38
CA THR A 21 -7.75 7.22 0.29
C THR A 21 -7.15 6.31 -0.77
N ASN A 22 -7.75 5.12 -1.02
CA ASN A 22 -7.28 4.17 -2.03
C ASN A 22 -7.38 4.75 -3.45
N ARG A 23 -8.54 5.32 -3.80
CA ARG A 23 -8.76 5.94 -5.11
C ARG A 23 -7.95 7.22 -5.25
N PHE A 24 -8.15 8.16 -4.34
CA PHE A 24 -7.51 9.48 -4.44
C PHE A 24 -5.99 9.39 -4.29
N GLY A 25 -5.47 8.48 -3.46
CA GLY A 25 -4.03 8.24 -3.39
C GLY A 25 -3.44 7.78 -4.72
N ILE A 26 -4.13 6.89 -5.43
CA ILE A 26 -3.70 6.45 -6.78
C ILE A 26 -3.86 7.59 -7.82
N ASP A 27 -4.91 8.40 -7.73
CA ASP A 27 -5.14 9.51 -8.68
C ASP A 27 -4.02 10.55 -8.64
N GLU A 28 -3.41 10.79 -7.49
CA GLU A 28 -2.27 11.72 -7.32
C GLU A 28 -0.94 11.19 -7.88
N LEU A 29 -0.85 9.90 -8.24
CA LEU A 29 0.40 9.30 -8.70
C LEU A 29 0.53 9.38 -10.22
N ASP A 30 1.71 9.74 -10.70
CA ASP A 30 2.12 9.56 -12.10
C ASP A 30 2.74 8.17 -12.27
N LEU A 31 1.87 7.19 -12.56
CA LEU A 31 2.26 5.79 -12.72
C LEU A 31 2.61 5.51 -14.19
N SER A 32 3.71 4.79 -14.41
CA SER A 32 4.17 4.42 -15.75
C SER A 32 3.50 3.13 -16.24
N ASP A 33 3.21 3.04 -17.54
CA ASP A 33 2.74 1.79 -18.17
C ASP A 33 3.74 0.64 -17.96
N ASN A 34 3.25 -0.58 -17.90
CA ASN A 34 4.00 -1.83 -17.71
C ASN A 34 4.75 -1.93 -16.37
N SER A 35 4.43 -1.10 -15.38
CA SER A 35 5.05 -1.14 -14.06
C SER A 35 4.57 -2.30 -13.21
N THR A 36 5.45 -2.78 -12.33
CA THR A 36 5.11 -3.69 -11.24
C THR A 36 4.78 -2.87 -9.99
N ILE A 37 3.55 -3.02 -9.49
CA ILE A 37 3.05 -2.35 -8.29
C ILE A 37 2.80 -3.38 -7.20
N VAL A 38 3.38 -3.18 -6.02
CA VAL A 38 3.19 -4.03 -4.83
C VAL A 38 2.48 -3.22 -3.75
N ASP A 39 1.37 -3.73 -3.24
CA ASP A 39 0.57 -3.07 -2.18
C ASP A 39 0.64 -3.90 -0.88
N ILE A 40 1.18 -3.31 0.18
CA ILE A 40 1.43 -3.95 1.47
C ILE A 40 0.32 -3.58 2.45
N GLY A 41 -0.43 -4.58 2.93
CA GLY A 41 -1.68 -4.39 3.65
C GLY A 41 -2.78 -3.98 2.69
N CYS A 42 -2.89 -4.69 1.56
CA CYS A 42 -3.77 -4.33 0.45
C CYS A 42 -5.27 -4.39 0.76
N GLY A 43 -5.66 -4.96 1.90
CA GLY A 43 -7.05 -5.13 2.28
C GLY A 43 -7.85 -5.82 1.18
N THR A 44 -8.93 -5.20 0.72
CA THR A 44 -9.77 -5.72 -0.37
C THR A 44 -9.17 -5.56 -1.77
N GLY A 45 -7.97 -4.99 -1.90
CA GLY A 45 -7.31 -4.76 -3.19
C GLY A 45 -7.80 -3.55 -3.97
N SER A 46 -8.53 -2.65 -3.32
CA SER A 46 -9.14 -1.47 -3.96
C SER A 46 -8.08 -0.57 -4.64
N ALA A 47 -6.97 -0.27 -3.98
CA ALA A 47 -5.90 0.56 -4.56
C ALA A 47 -5.32 -0.06 -5.84
N LEU A 48 -5.10 -1.39 -5.85
CA LEU A 48 -4.58 -2.09 -7.04
C LEU A 48 -5.58 -2.10 -8.18
N ARG A 49 -6.89 -2.29 -7.91
CA ARG A 49 -7.91 -2.18 -8.95
C ARG A 49 -7.94 -0.78 -9.57
N HIS A 50 -7.81 0.27 -8.78
CA HIS A 50 -7.71 1.65 -9.30
C HIS A 50 -6.42 1.88 -10.10
N ALA A 51 -5.27 1.40 -9.61
CA ALA A 51 -4.01 1.50 -10.35
C ALA A 51 -4.08 0.78 -11.71
N ALA A 52 -4.71 -0.39 -11.75
CA ALA A 52 -4.87 -1.18 -12.99
C ALA A 52 -5.80 -0.52 -14.03
N LEU A 53 -6.63 0.44 -13.64
CA LEU A 53 -7.39 1.28 -14.58
C LEU A 53 -6.56 2.44 -15.13
N LYS A 54 -5.50 2.85 -14.42
CA LYS A 54 -4.70 4.03 -14.73
C LYS A 54 -3.56 3.75 -15.70
N ILE A 55 -2.98 2.53 -15.66
CA ILE A 55 -1.85 2.15 -16.50
C ILE A 55 -2.14 0.91 -17.35
N LYS A 56 -1.45 0.77 -18.49
CA LYS A 56 -1.57 -0.39 -19.38
C LYS A 56 -0.46 -1.40 -19.13
N GLY A 57 -0.80 -2.68 -19.12
CA GLY A 57 0.19 -3.76 -19.11
C GLY A 57 0.95 -3.96 -17.80
N GLY A 58 0.49 -3.41 -16.68
CA GLY A 58 1.14 -3.54 -15.39
C GLY A 58 1.00 -4.94 -14.77
N LYS A 59 1.83 -5.22 -13.76
CA LYS A 59 1.69 -6.34 -12.83
C LYS A 59 1.39 -5.79 -11.44
N PHE A 60 0.35 -6.33 -10.79
CA PHE A 60 -0.15 -5.82 -9.52
C PHE A 60 -0.15 -6.95 -8.49
N ILE A 61 0.51 -6.75 -7.36
CA ILE A 61 0.66 -7.75 -6.30
C ILE A 61 0.14 -7.15 -5.00
N GLY A 62 -0.97 -7.69 -4.48
CA GLY A 62 -1.50 -7.35 -3.17
C GLY A 62 -1.04 -8.33 -2.11
N ILE A 63 -0.61 -7.82 -0.96
CA ILE A 63 -0.17 -8.63 0.16
C ILE A 63 -0.94 -8.19 1.41
N ASP A 64 -1.55 -9.16 2.09
CA ASP A 64 -2.23 -8.92 3.37
C ASP A 64 -1.95 -10.07 4.34
N PRO A 65 -1.71 -9.79 5.63
CA PRO A 65 -1.44 -10.86 6.61
C PRO A 65 -2.68 -11.68 6.98
N VAL A 66 -3.88 -11.21 6.66
CA VAL A 66 -5.15 -11.84 7.01
C VAL A 66 -5.65 -12.68 5.83
N PRO A 67 -5.64 -14.05 5.91
CA PRO A 67 -6.04 -14.91 4.80
C PRO A 67 -7.44 -14.59 4.28
N ARG A 68 -8.42 -14.31 5.17
CA ARG A 68 -9.79 -13.97 4.78
C ARG A 68 -9.85 -12.66 3.99
N MET A 69 -8.99 -11.69 4.30
CA MET A 69 -8.91 -10.44 3.53
C MET A 69 -8.39 -10.69 2.10
N VAL A 70 -7.40 -11.58 1.95
CA VAL A 70 -6.91 -12.01 0.64
C VAL A 70 -8.00 -12.71 -0.18
N GLU A 71 -8.82 -13.57 0.44
CA GLU A 71 -9.97 -14.19 -0.22
C GLU A 71 -10.97 -13.14 -0.71
N ILE A 72 -11.32 -12.17 0.13
CA ILE A 72 -12.22 -11.07 -0.23
C ILE A 72 -11.64 -10.25 -1.40
N ALA A 73 -10.34 -9.92 -1.37
CA ALA A 73 -9.67 -9.20 -2.45
C ALA A 73 -9.77 -9.96 -3.79
N ILE A 74 -9.58 -11.29 -3.77
CA ILE A 74 -9.75 -12.14 -4.94
C ILE A 74 -11.22 -12.11 -5.41
N GLU A 75 -12.19 -12.25 -4.50
CA GLU A 75 -13.61 -12.23 -4.80
C GLU A 75 -14.04 -10.91 -5.46
N GLU A 76 -13.64 -9.77 -4.89
CA GLU A 76 -13.97 -8.44 -5.42
C GLU A 76 -13.27 -8.10 -6.73
N THR A 77 -12.20 -8.82 -7.09
CA THR A 77 -11.44 -8.59 -8.32
C THR A 77 -11.91 -9.47 -9.47
N LYS A 78 -12.76 -10.49 -9.24
CA LYS A 78 -13.21 -11.46 -10.28
C LYS A 78 -13.80 -10.83 -11.54
N GLU A 79 -14.57 -9.75 -11.37
CA GLU A 79 -15.23 -9.04 -12.47
C GLU A 79 -14.40 -7.87 -13.02
N HIS A 80 -13.19 -7.65 -12.48
CA HIS A 80 -12.35 -6.54 -12.90
C HIS A 80 -11.64 -6.84 -14.23
N MET A 81 -11.58 -5.83 -15.13
CA MET A 81 -10.99 -5.99 -16.47
C MET A 81 -9.50 -6.41 -16.44
N ALA A 82 -8.77 -6.06 -15.38
CA ALA A 82 -7.36 -6.39 -15.20
C ALA A 82 -7.14 -7.65 -14.32
N ILE A 83 -8.15 -8.53 -14.15
CA ILE A 83 -8.08 -9.72 -13.29
C ILE A 83 -6.83 -10.58 -13.53
N ASN A 84 -6.40 -10.71 -14.77
CA ASN A 84 -5.22 -11.52 -15.14
C ASN A 84 -3.88 -10.81 -14.83
N GLN A 85 -3.90 -9.58 -14.38
CA GLN A 85 -2.71 -8.78 -14.03
C GLN A 85 -2.58 -8.56 -12.52
N ILE A 86 -3.64 -8.85 -11.75
CA ILE A 86 -3.69 -8.63 -10.31
C ILE A 86 -3.61 -9.99 -9.61
N GLU A 87 -2.67 -10.16 -8.71
CA GLU A 87 -2.56 -11.32 -7.83
C GLU A 87 -2.54 -10.91 -6.37
N PHE A 88 -3.05 -11.78 -5.49
CA PHE A 88 -3.05 -11.55 -4.05
C PHE A 88 -2.35 -12.69 -3.32
N ARG A 89 -1.57 -12.35 -2.29
CA ARG A 89 -0.76 -13.28 -1.52
C ARG A 89 -0.95 -13.04 -0.02
N VAL A 90 -1.00 -14.11 0.76
CA VAL A 90 -0.93 -14.00 2.22
C VAL A 90 0.53 -13.76 2.62
N GLY A 91 0.78 -12.69 3.40
CA GLY A 91 2.10 -12.35 3.89
C GLY A 91 2.09 -11.10 4.77
N SER A 92 3.11 -10.92 5.58
CA SER A 92 3.27 -9.71 6.40
C SER A 92 4.29 -8.75 5.79
N ALA A 93 4.25 -7.50 6.24
CA ALA A 93 5.22 -6.49 5.82
C ALA A 93 6.68 -6.90 6.15
N GLU A 94 6.87 -7.63 7.24
CA GLU A 94 8.17 -8.11 7.73
C GLU A 94 8.72 -9.34 7.00
N ASN A 95 7.91 -9.93 6.12
CA ASN A 95 8.28 -11.10 5.30
C ASN A 95 7.42 -11.15 4.04
N LEU A 96 7.77 -10.31 3.06
CA LEU A 96 7.01 -10.19 1.83
C LEU A 96 7.28 -11.38 0.90
N PRO A 97 6.24 -12.12 0.46
CA PRO A 97 6.37 -13.20 -0.51
C PRO A 97 6.57 -12.67 -1.94
N VAL A 98 7.59 -11.87 -2.13
CA VAL A 98 7.92 -11.13 -3.36
C VAL A 98 9.42 -11.21 -3.62
N GLU A 99 9.81 -11.35 -4.87
CA GLU A 99 11.21 -11.42 -5.29
C GLU A 99 11.92 -10.07 -5.09
N ASN A 100 13.26 -10.11 -5.04
CA ASN A 100 14.07 -8.89 -4.89
C ASN A 100 14.03 -8.04 -6.16
N ASN A 101 14.06 -6.72 -6.00
CA ASN A 101 14.28 -5.74 -7.08
C ASN A 101 13.28 -5.83 -8.23
N ILE A 102 11.99 -6.06 -7.94
CA ILE A 102 10.95 -6.15 -8.98
C ILE A 102 9.96 -4.99 -8.97
N ALA A 103 9.79 -4.30 -7.83
CA ALA A 103 8.74 -3.30 -7.68
C ALA A 103 9.19 -1.92 -8.21
N ASP A 104 8.45 -1.39 -9.18
CA ASP A 104 8.57 0.00 -9.62
C ASP A 104 7.88 0.93 -8.61
N TYR A 105 6.76 0.45 -8.05
CA TYR A 105 6.03 1.16 -7.00
C TYR A 105 5.67 0.19 -5.87
N VAL A 106 5.91 0.61 -4.64
CA VAL A 106 5.41 -0.06 -3.44
C VAL A 106 4.41 0.87 -2.76
N LEU A 107 3.26 0.36 -2.38
CA LEU A 107 2.20 1.11 -1.71
C LEU A 107 2.05 0.64 -0.27
N ALA A 108 1.75 1.56 0.65
CA ALA A 108 1.27 1.29 1.99
C ALA A 108 0.19 2.33 2.31
N PHE A 109 -1.06 2.02 1.98
CA PHE A 109 -2.19 2.91 2.14
C PHE A 109 -2.95 2.55 3.42
N ASP A 110 -2.90 3.43 4.41
CA ASP A 110 -3.48 3.26 5.75
C ASP A 110 -3.09 1.95 6.46
N SER A 111 -1.96 1.33 6.07
CA SER A 111 -1.54 0.01 6.54
C SER A 111 -0.30 0.00 7.43
N ILE A 112 0.60 0.97 7.26
CA ILE A 112 1.94 0.95 7.90
C ILE A 112 1.89 0.96 9.44
N ASP A 113 0.86 1.53 10.05
CA ASP A 113 0.68 1.55 11.52
C ASP A 113 0.32 0.18 12.08
N HIS A 114 -0.08 -0.76 11.22
CA HIS A 114 -0.45 -2.12 11.60
C HIS A 114 0.72 -3.11 11.47
N TRP A 115 1.86 -2.67 10.93
CA TRP A 115 3.06 -3.49 10.84
C TRP A 115 3.60 -3.79 12.24
N GLN A 116 3.95 -5.05 12.50
CA GLN A 116 4.43 -5.47 13.83
C GLN A 116 5.82 -4.91 14.12
N ASP A 117 6.66 -4.84 13.11
CA ASP A 117 8.01 -4.30 13.15
C ASP A 117 8.23 -3.42 11.91
N ILE A 118 8.05 -2.11 12.10
CA ILE A 118 8.18 -1.13 11.02
C ILE A 118 9.57 -1.18 10.38
N GLU A 119 10.63 -1.38 11.17
CA GLU A 119 12.00 -1.40 10.63
C GLU A 119 12.22 -2.60 9.70
N LYS A 120 11.79 -3.79 10.12
CA LYS A 120 11.82 -4.98 9.25
C LYS A 120 10.98 -4.80 8.01
N GLY A 121 9.76 -4.25 8.15
CA GLY A 121 8.90 -3.98 7.00
C GLY A 121 9.56 -3.02 6.00
N LEU A 122 10.19 -1.96 6.48
CA LEU A 122 10.90 -1.02 5.62
C LEU A 122 12.14 -1.66 4.95
N LEU A 123 12.83 -2.59 5.61
CA LEU A 123 13.93 -3.35 4.99
C LEU A 123 13.41 -4.29 3.90
N GLU A 124 12.24 -4.90 4.09
CA GLU A 124 11.58 -5.69 3.05
C GLU A 124 11.14 -4.82 1.86
N VAL A 125 10.58 -3.62 2.12
CA VAL A 125 10.30 -2.64 1.06
C VAL A 125 11.57 -2.35 0.26
N LYS A 126 12.69 -2.05 0.95
CA LYS A 126 13.99 -1.79 0.32
C LYS A 126 14.45 -2.97 -0.53
N ARG A 127 14.25 -4.22 -0.05
CA ARG A 127 14.62 -5.45 -0.75
C ARG A 127 13.87 -5.64 -2.06
N ILE A 128 12.56 -5.38 -2.08
CA ILE A 128 11.71 -5.64 -3.26
C ILE A 128 11.71 -4.49 -4.28
N MET A 129 12.07 -3.27 -3.87
CA MET A 129 12.10 -2.10 -4.75
C MET A 129 13.21 -2.20 -5.79
N GLN A 130 12.93 -1.74 -7.00
CA GLN A 130 13.95 -1.44 -8.00
C GLN A 130 14.75 -0.18 -7.62
N LEU A 131 15.95 0.02 -8.18
CA LEU A 131 16.82 1.18 -7.90
C LEU A 131 16.15 2.54 -8.13
N LYS A 132 15.19 2.63 -9.04
CA LYS A 132 14.41 3.84 -9.32
C LYS A 132 12.96 3.71 -8.87
N GLY A 133 12.67 2.68 -8.10
CA GLY A 133 11.36 2.42 -7.55
C GLY A 133 10.96 3.50 -6.55
N LYS A 134 9.67 3.67 -6.37
CA LYS A 134 9.09 4.61 -5.39
C LYS A 134 8.29 3.84 -4.35
N PHE A 135 8.46 4.20 -3.09
CA PHE A 135 7.58 3.75 -2.03
C PHE A 135 6.63 4.88 -1.64
N ILE A 136 5.33 4.63 -1.74
CA ILE A 136 4.28 5.60 -1.52
C ILE A 136 3.51 5.22 -0.25
N ILE A 137 3.49 6.14 0.70
CA ILE A 137 2.79 5.98 1.97
C ILE A 137 1.65 6.96 2.01
N VAL A 138 0.43 6.46 2.20
CA VAL A 138 -0.77 7.26 2.41
C VAL A 138 -1.31 7.03 3.82
N LYS A 139 -1.72 8.11 4.50
CA LYS A 139 -2.32 8.06 5.82
C LYS A 139 -3.49 9.02 5.92
N ASP A 140 -4.68 8.48 6.22
CA ASP A 140 -5.86 9.30 6.55
C ASP A 140 -5.52 10.28 7.67
N ASN A 141 -5.72 11.57 7.42
CA ASN A 141 -5.38 12.63 8.37
C ASN A 141 -6.48 12.89 9.42
N SER A 142 -7.66 12.30 9.24
CA SER A 142 -8.76 12.34 10.21
C SER A 142 -8.52 11.42 11.42
N VAL A 143 -7.61 10.44 11.27
CA VAL A 143 -7.27 9.50 12.35
C VAL A 143 -6.51 10.23 13.46
N PRO A 144 -6.96 10.14 14.73
CA PRO A 144 -6.25 10.75 15.85
C PRO A 144 -4.79 10.31 15.91
N GLY A 145 -3.87 11.27 15.97
CA GLY A 145 -2.43 11.00 16.02
C GLY A 145 -1.74 10.82 14.66
N ALA A 146 -2.46 10.83 13.53
CA ALA A 146 -1.89 10.65 12.19
C ALA A 146 -0.71 11.59 11.90
N LYS A 147 -0.82 12.87 12.27
CA LYS A 147 0.28 13.84 12.09
C LYS A 147 1.55 13.45 12.83
N LYS A 148 1.42 12.93 14.06
CA LYS A 148 2.57 12.46 14.85
C LYS A 148 3.14 11.18 14.23
N ALA A 149 2.29 10.22 13.87
CA ALA A 149 2.71 8.98 13.23
C ALA A 149 3.53 9.23 11.95
N ILE A 150 3.09 10.17 11.12
CA ILE A 150 3.82 10.60 9.91
C ILE A 150 5.16 11.27 10.25
N ALA A 151 5.25 12.05 11.33
CA ALA A 151 6.51 12.66 11.75
C ALA A 151 7.50 11.61 12.27
N ASP A 152 7.04 10.67 13.09
CA ASP A 152 7.85 9.57 13.62
C ASP A 152 8.34 8.65 12.48
N LEU A 153 7.48 8.37 11.51
CA LEU A 153 7.82 7.59 10.31
C LEU A 153 8.89 8.29 9.46
N THR A 154 8.78 9.61 9.28
CA THR A 154 9.78 10.40 8.53
C THR A 154 11.19 10.21 9.10
N ASN A 155 11.32 10.23 10.44
CA ASN A 155 12.61 10.01 11.11
C ASN A 155 13.14 8.59 10.90
N LYS A 156 12.24 7.58 10.88
CA LYS A 156 12.63 6.18 10.61
C LYS A 156 13.10 5.97 9.18
N LEU A 157 12.41 6.56 8.20
CA LEU A 157 12.79 6.48 6.78
C LEU A 157 14.21 7.01 6.55
N ASP A 158 14.55 8.14 7.16
CA ASP A 158 15.89 8.73 7.09
C ASP A 158 16.95 7.80 7.69
N SER A 159 16.66 7.16 8.82
CA SER A 159 17.60 6.25 9.52
C SER A 159 17.99 5.00 8.73
N ILE A 160 17.20 4.60 7.73
CA ILE A 160 17.42 3.43 6.88
C ILE A 160 17.69 3.77 5.41
N GLU A 161 18.16 5.00 5.18
CA GLU A 161 18.63 5.49 3.88
C GLU A 161 17.53 5.58 2.80
N PHE A 162 16.28 5.81 3.18
CA PHE A 162 15.27 6.30 2.25
C PHE A 162 15.35 7.81 2.11
N VAL A 163 15.16 8.30 0.89
CA VAL A 163 15.12 9.74 0.60
C VAL A 163 13.69 10.14 0.32
N ILE A 164 13.14 11.06 1.12
CA ILE A 164 11.82 11.64 0.86
C ILE A 164 11.95 12.59 -0.33
N VAL A 165 11.29 12.23 -1.43
CA VAL A 165 11.28 13.03 -2.67
C VAL A 165 10.04 13.91 -2.79
N ASP A 166 8.95 13.53 -2.10
CA ASP A 166 7.73 14.34 -2.02
C ASP A 166 6.98 14.11 -0.71
N LYS A 167 6.33 15.16 -0.20
CA LYS A 167 5.49 15.11 0.99
C LYS A 167 4.35 16.09 0.87
N GLN A 168 3.13 15.58 0.80
CA GLN A 168 1.93 16.37 0.58
C GLN A 168 0.89 16.15 1.66
N THR A 169 0.02 17.15 1.81
CA THR A 169 -1.26 17.01 2.52
C THR A 169 -2.35 17.31 1.50
N ILE A 170 -3.15 16.32 1.22
CA ILE A 170 -4.21 16.39 0.22
C ILE A 170 -5.54 16.38 0.95
N SER A 171 -6.49 17.19 0.49
CA SER A 171 -7.83 17.25 1.05
C SER A 171 -8.83 17.60 -0.04
N ASN A 172 -9.93 16.88 -0.07
CA ASN A 172 -11.11 17.17 -0.89
C ASN A 172 -12.38 17.02 -0.06
N ASP A 173 -13.55 17.04 -0.70
CA ASP A 173 -14.85 16.96 -0.01
C ASP A 173 -15.13 15.58 0.61
N GLU A 174 -14.40 14.53 0.22
CA GLU A 174 -14.60 13.15 0.68
C GLU A 174 -13.60 12.71 1.74
N VAL A 175 -12.32 13.11 1.60
CA VAL A 175 -11.24 12.64 2.47
C VAL A 175 -10.06 13.62 2.50
N GLY A 176 -9.33 13.61 3.60
CA GLY A 176 -8.04 14.27 3.70
C GLY A 176 -6.96 13.25 4.11
N PHE A 177 -5.77 13.33 3.53
CA PHE A 177 -4.68 12.42 3.85
C PHE A 177 -3.30 13.06 3.69
N TYR A 178 -2.32 12.46 4.36
CA TYR A 178 -0.90 12.70 4.14
C TYR A 178 -0.39 11.70 3.11
N MET A 179 0.42 12.18 2.16
CA MET A 179 1.14 11.34 1.21
C MET A 179 2.64 11.61 1.33
N ILE A 180 3.44 10.55 1.42
CA ILE A 180 4.90 10.62 1.39
C ILE A 180 5.37 9.70 0.27
N ILE A 181 6.23 10.21 -0.60
CA ILE A 181 6.89 9.44 -1.65
C ILE A 181 8.38 9.41 -1.34
N VAL A 182 8.93 8.22 -1.31
CA VAL A 182 10.36 7.99 -1.04
C VAL A 182 11.01 7.15 -2.11
N GLU A 183 12.30 7.35 -2.29
CA GLU A 183 13.19 6.56 -3.15
C GLU A 183 14.34 5.99 -2.31
N LEU A 184 15.06 5.02 -2.87
CA LEU A 184 16.27 4.50 -2.24
C LEU A 184 17.37 5.57 -2.25
N GLY A 185 18.01 5.78 -1.11
CA GLY A 185 19.24 6.57 -1.03
C GLY A 185 20.35 5.97 -1.89
N LYS A 186 21.28 6.82 -2.32
CA LYS A 186 22.45 6.40 -3.12
C LYS A 186 23.53 5.78 -2.25
#